data_e3a9a34b9791605533c28d70d776cff7
#
_entry.id   e3a9a34b9791605533c28d70d776cff7
#
_cell.length_a   1.000
_cell.length_b   1.000
_cell.length_c   1.000
_cell.angle_alpha   90.00
_cell.angle_beta   90.00
_cell.angle_gamma   90.00
#
_symmetry.space_group_name_H-M   'P 1'
#
loop_
_entity.id
_entity.type
_entity.pdbx_description
1 polymer ?
#
loop_
_entity_poly.entity_id
_entity_poly.type
_entity_poly.pdbx_seq_one_letter_code
_entity_poly.pdbx_strand_id
1 'polypeptide(L)'
;MDDNIIELRGIVKTFRDFWLRPTVKAVDGLDMSVRHGEVFGLLGPNGSGKSTTIKLILGLLAPTAGEVKLFGLPPSSVEARRRLGYLPELSYLHPFLTAKETLSYYAGLCGLDRRTSRERTAELLEMTGLSDVANRAVGGFSKGMARRVALASALVGKPELLILDEPTSGLDPVSTNEVKTLVKSLSSVGITVLTTSHLLADAEDMCDRIMILDRGKTAAEGRVDEIGTSLEKFFLSKVGEGRDFKVAPFLLGGGQAS
;
A
#
# COMPACT_ATOMS: atom_id res chain seq x y z
N MET A 1 25.93 -8.51 -3.85
CA MET A 1 25.32 -7.48 -2.97
C MET A 1 23.86 -7.82 -2.93
N ASP A 2 23.27 -7.92 -1.73
CA ASP A 2 21.83 -8.18 -1.63
C ASP A 2 21.08 -7.01 -2.30
N ASP A 3 20.35 -7.34 -3.35
CA ASP A 3 19.59 -6.36 -4.16
C ASP A 3 18.24 -6.00 -3.49
N ASN A 4 18.11 -6.32 -2.21
CA ASN A 4 16.88 -6.13 -1.46
C ASN A 4 16.81 -4.73 -0.85
N ILE A 5 15.71 -4.03 -1.14
CA ILE A 5 15.40 -2.71 -0.60
C ILE A 5 14.63 -2.80 0.72
N ILE A 6 13.84 -3.86 0.88
CA ILE A 6 13.13 -4.22 2.12
C ILE A 6 13.55 -5.63 2.52
N GLU A 7 13.89 -5.82 3.79
CA GLU A 7 14.12 -7.13 4.39
C GLU A 7 13.41 -7.23 5.75
N LEU A 8 12.60 -8.24 5.90
CA LEU A 8 11.98 -8.65 7.15
C LEU A 8 12.48 -10.05 7.48
N ARG A 9 13.00 -10.26 8.70
CA ARG A 9 13.51 -11.57 9.15
C ARG A 9 12.87 -11.96 10.47
N GLY A 10 12.09 -13.03 10.46
CA GLY A 10 11.43 -13.62 11.62
C GLY A 10 10.54 -12.63 12.39
N ILE A 11 9.83 -11.74 11.69
CA ILE A 11 9.06 -10.65 12.30
C ILE A 11 7.90 -11.21 13.09
N VAL A 12 7.86 -10.85 14.38
CA VAL A 12 6.72 -11.07 15.25
C VAL A 12 6.20 -9.72 15.75
N LYS A 13 4.88 -9.52 15.69
CA LYS A 13 4.21 -8.39 16.33
C LYS A 13 3.02 -8.85 17.12
N THR A 14 3.13 -8.73 18.45
CA THR A 14 2.05 -8.99 19.39
C THR A 14 1.62 -7.67 20.04
N PHE A 15 0.34 -7.34 19.94
CA PHE A 15 -0.25 -6.25 20.70
C PHE A 15 -0.62 -6.74 22.10
N ARG A 16 -0.55 -5.84 23.07
CA ARG A 16 -0.87 -6.10 24.48
C ARG A 16 -1.96 -5.15 24.94
N ASP A 17 -2.77 -5.59 25.89
CA ASP A 17 -3.74 -4.72 26.56
C ASP A 17 -3.07 -3.78 27.58
N PHE A 18 -3.86 -2.96 28.24
CA PHE A 18 -3.39 -2.06 29.30
C PHE A 18 -2.65 -2.81 30.42
N TRP A 19 -3.01 -4.06 30.68
CA TRP A 19 -2.39 -4.94 31.68
C TRP A 19 -1.20 -5.74 31.14
N LEU A 20 -0.65 -5.36 29.98
CA LEU A 20 0.46 -6.04 29.31
C LEU A 20 0.19 -7.49 28.90
N ARG A 21 -1.08 -7.94 28.91
CA ARG A 21 -1.44 -9.28 28.44
C ARG A 21 -1.45 -9.31 26.90
N PRO A 22 -0.91 -10.36 26.29
CA PRO A 22 -0.97 -10.50 24.84
C PRO A 22 -2.42 -10.64 24.40
N THR A 23 -2.89 -9.76 23.51
CA THR A 23 -4.27 -9.77 22.99
C THR A 23 -4.34 -10.28 21.56
N VAL A 24 -3.47 -9.78 20.68
CA VAL A 24 -3.48 -10.13 19.26
C VAL A 24 -2.04 -10.29 18.77
N LYS A 25 -1.74 -11.44 18.19
CA LYS A 25 -0.51 -11.67 17.43
C LYS A 25 -0.80 -11.33 15.96
N ALA A 26 -0.52 -10.11 15.57
CA ALA A 26 -0.87 -9.57 14.26
C ALA A 26 0.11 -10.01 13.15
N VAL A 27 1.36 -10.32 13.51
CA VAL A 27 2.39 -10.89 12.63
C VAL A 27 3.11 -11.97 13.40
N ASP A 28 3.36 -13.13 12.78
CA ASP A 28 3.87 -14.34 13.43
C ASP A 28 4.95 -15.03 12.60
N GLY A 29 6.20 -14.62 12.78
CA GLY A 29 7.37 -15.22 12.12
C GLY A 29 7.43 -14.88 10.63
N LEU A 30 7.13 -13.63 10.25
CA LEU A 30 7.12 -13.20 8.85
C LEU A 30 8.56 -12.94 8.35
N ASP A 31 8.92 -13.64 7.28
CA ASP A 31 10.07 -13.34 6.43
C ASP A 31 9.57 -12.77 5.11
N MET A 32 10.15 -11.66 4.66
CA MET A 32 9.77 -11.00 3.41
C MET A 32 10.98 -10.22 2.86
N SER A 33 11.17 -10.26 1.55
CA SER A 33 12.15 -9.43 0.86
C SER A 33 11.51 -8.75 -0.35
N VAL A 34 11.87 -7.50 -0.61
CA VAL A 34 11.47 -6.77 -1.82
C VAL A 34 12.73 -6.29 -2.52
N ARG A 35 12.85 -6.61 -3.82
CA ARG A 35 14.02 -6.29 -4.63
C ARG A 35 13.92 -4.86 -5.18
N HIS A 36 15.05 -4.31 -5.53
CA HIS A 36 15.09 -3.00 -6.18
C HIS A 36 14.37 -3.04 -7.54
N GLY A 37 13.52 -2.03 -7.80
CA GLY A 37 12.81 -1.85 -9.08
C GLY A 37 11.60 -2.74 -9.29
N GLU A 38 11.25 -3.68 -8.37
CA GLU A 38 10.05 -4.51 -8.53
C GLU A 38 8.79 -3.83 -7.98
N VAL A 39 7.63 -4.21 -8.52
CA VAL A 39 6.32 -3.98 -7.91
C VAL A 39 5.93 -5.22 -7.12
N PHE A 40 5.96 -5.10 -5.80
CA PHE A 40 5.63 -6.18 -4.87
C PHE A 40 4.26 -5.99 -4.24
N GLY A 41 3.39 -7.00 -4.37
CA GLY A 41 2.04 -7.00 -3.80
C GLY A 41 1.98 -7.75 -2.47
N LEU A 42 1.57 -7.08 -1.39
CA LEU A 42 1.26 -7.70 -0.10
C LEU A 42 -0.26 -7.87 0.02
N LEU A 43 -0.74 -9.09 -0.22
CA LEU A 43 -2.15 -9.43 -0.33
C LEU A 43 -2.65 -10.16 0.92
N GLY A 44 -3.96 -10.22 1.08
CA GLY A 44 -4.57 -10.98 2.18
C GLY A 44 -5.91 -10.39 2.62
N PRO A 45 -6.72 -11.16 3.35
CA PRO A 45 -8.00 -10.70 3.88
C PRO A 45 -7.80 -9.59 4.93
N ASN A 46 -8.90 -8.93 5.30
CA ASN A 46 -8.86 -7.97 6.40
C ASN A 46 -8.44 -8.67 7.70
N GLY A 47 -7.54 -8.02 8.45
CA GLY A 47 -6.97 -8.59 9.67
C GLY A 47 -5.82 -9.59 9.45
N SER A 48 -5.37 -9.84 8.20
CA SER A 48 -4.25 -10.76 7.93
C SER A 48 -2.88 -10.25 8.39
N GLY A 49 -2.74 -8.95 8.72
CA GLY A 49 -1.48 -8.36 9.18
C GLY A 49 -0.85 -7.35 8.21
N LYS A 50 -1.43 -7.10 7.02
CA LYS A 50 -0.87 -6.18 5.99
C LYS A 50 -0.52 -4.79 6.56
N SER A 51 -1.50 -4.08 7.10
CA SER A 51 -1.29 -2.71 7.64
C SER A 51 -0.33 -2.70 8.84
N THR A 52 -0.28 -3.79 9.62
CA THR A 52 0.71 -3.95 10.69
C THR A 52 2.11 -4.09 10.10
N THR A 53 2.28 -4.90 9.06
CA THR A 53 3.55 -5.07 8.34
C THR A 53 4.00 -3.76 7.71
N ILE A 54 3.12 -3.02 7.03
CA ILE A 54 3.43 -1.68 6.51
C ILE A 54 3.93 -0.75 7.62
N LYS A 55 3.24 -0.70 8.77
CA LYS A 55 3.65 0.16 9.90
C LYS A 55 5.01 -0.24 10.50
N LEU A 56 5.36 -1.53 10.49
CA LEU A 56 6.68 -2.01 10.88
C LEU A 56 7.76 -1.57 9.89
N ILE A 57 7.49 -1.69 8.59
CA ILE A 57 8.39 -1.23 7.52
C ILE A 57 8.60 0.29 7.59
N LEU A 58 7.54 1.05 7.82
CA LEU A 58 7.60 2.51 7.99
C LEU A 58 8.32 2.96 9.29
N GLY A 59 8.64 2.02 10.20
CA GLY A 59 9.19 2.34 11.51
C GLY A 59 8.20 3.08 12.43
N LEU A 60 6.89 2.99 12.16
CA LEU A 60 5.81 3.51 13.01
C LEU A 60 5.47 2.57 14.15
N LEU A 61 5.85 1.30 14.01
CA LEU A 61 5.76 0.27 15.04
C LEU A 61 7.11 -0.44 15.18
N ALA A 62 7.48 -0.78 16.40
CA ALA A 62 8.59 -1.69 16.65
C ALA A 62 8.09 -3.15 16.62
N PRO A 63 8.83 -4.10 16.04
CA PRO A 63 8.52 -5.51 16.15
C PRO A 63 8.67 -5.99 17.60
N THR A 64 7.95 -7.05 17.96
CA THR A 64 8.14 -7.75 19.26
C THR A 64 9.36 -8.67 19.22
N ALA A 65 9.64 -9.24 18.04
CA ALA A 65 10.84 -10.00 17.72
C ALA A 65 11.14 -9.93 16.22
N GLY A 66 12.35 -10.28 15.83
CA GLY A 66 12.82 -10.20 14.44
C GLY A 66 13.43 -8.84 14.09
N GLU A 67 13.86 -8.70 12.85
CA GLU A 67 14.56 -7.51 12.34
C GLU A 67 13.94 -7.01 11.04
N VAL A 68 13.77 -5.68 10.91
CA VAL A 68 13.36 -4.99 9.69
C VAL A 68 14.52 -4.12 9.20
N LYS A 69 14.83 -4.23 7.90
CA LYS A 69 15.79 -3.36 7.23
C LYS A 69 15.16 -2.69 6.01
N LEU A 70 15.47 -1.42 5.82
CA LEU A 70 15.19 -0.63 4.62
C LEU A 70 16.52 -0.14 4.07
N PHE A 71 16.84 -0.45 2.82
CA PHE A 71 18.12 -0.10 2.21
C PHE A 71 19.34 -0.56 3.06
N GLY A 72 19.21 -1.72 3.76
CA GLY A 72 20.19 -2.21 4.70
C GLY A 72 20.22 -1.49 6.07
N LEU A 73 19.41 -0.46 6.28
CA LEU A 73 19.35 0.38 7.48
C LEU A 73 18.10 0.08 8.32
N PRO A 74 18.12 0.38 9.64
CA PRO A 74 16.91 0.30 10.45
C PRO A 74 15.83 1.29 9.92
N PRO A 75 14.52 0.97 10.02
CA PRO A 75 13.44 1.86 9.59
C PRO A 75 13.37 3.20 10.34
N SER A 76 13.99 3.28 11.51
CA SER A 76 14.13 4.52 12.28
C SER A 76 15.18 5.48 11.72
N SER A 77 16.05 5.03 10.81
CA SER A 77 17.08 5.85 10.17
C SER A 77 16.45 7.00 9.37
N VAL A 78 16.95 8.22 9.59
CA VAL A 78 16.57 9.40 8.80
C VAL A 78 16.94 9.20 7.33
N GLU A 79 18.08 8.57 7.06
CA GLU A 79 18.55 8.27 5.72
C GLU A 79 17.57 7.34 4.98
N ALA A 80 17.15 6.24 5.61
CA ALA A 80 16.17 5.33 5.02
C ALA A 80 14.83 6.02 4.74
N ARG A 81 14.35 6.85 5.69
CA ARG A 81 13.07 7.59 5.55
C ARG A 81 13.08 8.63 4.45
N ARG A 82 14.22 9.29 4.19
CA ARG A 82 14.34 10.25 3.09
C ARG A 82 14.18 9.64 1.70
N ARG A 83 14.44 8.34 1.58
CA ARG A 83 14.36 7.57 0.34
C ARG A 83 13.00 6.90 0.14
N LEU A 84 12.04 7.14 1.05
CA LEU A 84 10.75 6.47 1.10
C LEU A 84 9.61 7.46 0.85
N GLY A 85 8.67 7.08 -0.03
CA GLY A 85 7.36 7.70 -0.19
C GLY A 85 6.27 6.80 0.36
N TYR A 86 5.23 7.37 0.95
CA TYR A 86 4.11 6.59 1.50
C TYR A 86 2.77 7.22 1.15
N LEU A 87 1.88 6.39 0.60
CA LEU A 87 0.49 6.70 0.36
C LEU A 87 -0.38 5.84 1.27
N PRO A 88 -0.97 6.39 2.33
CA PRO A 88 -1.90 5.65 3.20
C PRO A 88 -3.22 5.35 2.50
N GLU A 89 -3.95 4.34 2.99
CA GLU A 89 -5.30 4.01 2.53
C GLU A 89 -6.22 5.24 2.59
N LEU A 90 -6.26 5.93 3.74
CA LEU A 90 -6.96 7.18 3.91
C LEU A 90 -5.97 8.35 3.80
N SER A 91 -6.08 9.10 2.70
CA SER A 91 -5.23 10.27 2.48
C SER A 91 -5.92 11.51 3.01
N TYR A 92 -5.41 12.06 4.10
CA TYR A 92 -5.92 13.30 4.69
C TYR A 92 -5.28 14.51 3.99
N LEU A 93 -5.86 14.91 2.86
CA LEU A 93 -5.49 16.15 2.19
C LEU A 93 -6.21 17.32 2.83
N HIS A 94 -5.56 18.47 2.93
CA HIS A 94 -6.15 19.67 3.50
C HIS A 94 -7.17 20.27 2.50
N PRO A 95 -8.47 20.28 2.78
CA PRO A 95 -9.50 20.55 1.78
C PRO A 95 -9.47 21.98 1.20
N PHE A 96 -8.87 22.91 1.93
CA PHE A 96 -8.77 24.33 1.54
C PHE A 96 -7.54 24.63 0.66
N LEU A 97 -6.54 23.75 0.66
CA LEU A 97 -5.36 23.92 -0.21
C LEU A 97 -5.70 23.51 -1.63
N THR A 98 -5.12 24.21 -2.60
CA THR A 98 -5.10 23.78 -3.99
C THR A 98 -4.16 22.56 -4.17
N ALA A 99 -4.28 21.85 -5.28
CA ALA A 99 -3.36 20.76 -5.61
C ALA A 99 -1.89 21.26 -5.63
N LYS A 100 -1.65 22.42 -6.23
CA LYS A 100 -0.33 23.06 -6.28
C LYS A 100 0.20 23.41 -4.89
N GLU A 101 -0.60 24.01 -4.03
CA GLU A 101 -0.21 24.35 -2.65
C GLU A 101 0.05 23.09 -1.83
N THR A 102 -0.78 22.06 -2.00
CA THR A 102 -0.57 20.77 -1.34
C THR A 102 0.79 20.16 -1.69
N LEU A 103 1.14 20.09 -2.97
CA LEU A 103 2.45 19.55 -3.38
C LEU A 103 3.60 20.44 -2.92
N SER A 104 3.45 21.77 -2.99
CA SER A 104 4.46 22.69 -2.48
C SER A 104 4.67 22.59 -0.96
N TYR A 105 3.60 22.32 -0.20
CA TYR A 105 3.67 22.06 1.23
C TYR A 105 4.48 20.79 1.54
N TYR A 106 4.20 19.68 0.85
CA TYR A 106 4.97 18.44 1.01
C TYR A 106 6.43 18.60 0.55
N ALA A 107 6.67 19.36 -0.52
CA ALA A 107 8.03 19.70 -0.96
C ALA A 107 8.81 20.45 0.13
N GLY A 108 8.17 21.37 0.83
CA GLY A 108 8.75 22.07 1.99
C GLY A 108 9.08 21.13 3.15
N LEU A 109 8.20 20.16 3.44
CA LEU A 109 8.46 19.12 4.46
C LEU A 109 9.63 18.21 4.08
N CYS A 110 9.84 17.97 2.79
CA CYS A 110 11.00 17.23 2.28
C CYS A 110 12.30 18.07 2.28
N GLY A 111 12.24 19.36 2.69
CA GLY A 111 13.40 20.26 2.74
C GLY A 111 13.85 20.76 1.37
N LEU A 112 12.98 20.76 0.35
CA LEU A 112 13.32 21.25 -0.98
C LEU A 112 13.35 22.78 -0.98
N ASP A 113 14.33 23.34 -1.72
CA ASP A 113 14.36 24.79 -1.97
C ASP A 113 13.19 25.24 -2.87
N ARG A 114 12.93 26.54 -2.92
CA ARG A 114 11.79 27.10 -3.65
C ARG A 114 11.79 26.80 -5.15
N ARG A 115 12.96 26.74 -5.77
CA ARG A 115 13.09 26.48 -7.20
C ARG A 115 12.75 25.02 -7.49
N THR A 116 13.43 24.10 -6.83
CA THR A 116 13.22 22.65 -6.94
C THR A 116 11.77 22.28 -6.59
N SER A 117 11.20 22.89 -5.54
CA SER A 117 9.79 22.69 -5.16
C SER A 117 8.83 23.07 -6.30
N ARG A 118 9.06 24.22 -6.94
CA ARG A 118 8.21 24.71 -8.05
C ARG A 118 8.31 23.78 -9.28
N GLU A 119 9.53 23.44 -9.69
CA GLU A 119 9.80 22.56 -10.82
C GLU A 119 9.13 21.18 -10.60
N ARG A 120 9.39 20.55 -9.47
CA ARG A 120 8.83 19.24 -9.13
C ARG A 120 7.30 19.24 -8.99
N THR A 121 6.74 20.30 -8.41
CA THR A 121 5.28 20.46 -8.31
C THR A 121 4.66 20.51 -9.69
N ALA A 122 5.24 21.23 -10.65
CA ALA A 122 4.72 21.29 -12.03
C ALA A 122 4.79 19.92 -12.73
N GLU A 123 5.95 19.25 -12.65
CA GLU A 123 6.16 17.92 -13.23
C GLU A 123 5.18 16.86 -12.65
N LEU A 124 4.95 16.88 -11.34
CA LEU A 124 4.04 15.95 -10.67
C LEU A 124 2.57 16.22 -11.03
N LEU A 125 2.17 17.48 -11.18
CA LEU A 125 0.83 17.83 -11.65
C LEU A 125 0.60 17.37 -13.08
N GLU A 126 1.58 17.52 -13.95
CA GLU A 126 1.53 17.03 -15.34
C GLU A 126 1.45 15.50 -15.37
N MET A 127 2.38 14.81 -14.68
CA MET A 127 2.43 13.35 -14.60
C MET A 127 1.12 12.74 -14.10
N THR A 128 0.41 13.41 -13.17
CA THR A 128 -0.83 12.93 -12.59
C THR A 128 -2.08 13.47 -13.30
N GLY A 129 -1.93 14.21 -14.40
CA GLY A 129 -3.05 14.78 -15.17
C GLY A 129 -3.88 15.80 -14.39
N LEU A 130 -3.23 16.60 -13.54
CA LEU A 130 -3.88 17.58 -12.67
C LEU A 130 -3.50 19.03 -13.00
N SER A 131 -2.76 19.28 -14.09
CA SER A 131 -2.28 20.61 -14.48
C SER A 131 -3.42 21.63 -14.63
N ASP A 132 -4.52 21.25 -15.30
CA ASP A 132 -5.65 22.14 -15.57
C ASP A 132 -6.42 22.52 -14.30
N VAL A 133 -6.30 21.75 -13.25
CA VAL A 133 -6.96 21.94 -11.96
C VAL A 133 -6.00 22.27 -10.82
N ALA A 134 -4.74 22.59 -11.15
CA ALA A 134 -3.65 22.84 -10.20
C ALA A 134 -4.00 23.90 -9.13
N ASN A 135 -4.77 24.93 -9.52
CA ASN A 135 -5.16 26.04 -8.66
C ASN A 135 -6.57 25.85 -8.02
N ARG A 136 -7.19 24.69 -8.21
CA ARG A 136 -8.48 24.36 -7.58
C ARG A 136 -8.26 23.69 -6.24
N ALA A 137 -9.05 24.06 -5.23
CA ALA A 137 -9.00 23.46 -3.89
C ALA A 137 -9.33 21.96 -3.92
N VAL A 138 -8.52 21.15 -3.24
CA VAL A 138 -8.65 19.67 -3.27
C VAL A 138 -9.93 19.17 -2.59
N GLY A 139 -10.56 19.97 -1.74
CA GLY A 139 -11.86 19.65 -1.14
C GLY A 139 -13.01 19.51 -2.16
N GLY A 140 -12.85 20.07 -3.37
CA GLY A 140 -13.81 19.92 -4.47
C GLY A 140 -13.42 18.84 -5.50
N PHE A 141 -12.42 18.01 -5.21
CA PHE A 141 -11.95 16.97 -6.12
C PHE A 141 -12.80 15.69 -6.02
N SER A 142 -12.87 14.94 -7.13
CA SER A 142 -13.34 13.55 -7.08
C SER A 142 -12.38 12.70 -6.24
N LYS A 143 -12.82 11.52 -5.81
CA LYS A 143 -11.98 10.59 -5.05
C LYS A 143 -10.73 10.20 -5.84
N GLY A 144 -10.85 9.96 -7.14
CA GLY A 144 -9.72 9.67 -8.03
C GLY A 144 -8.75 10.84 -8.15
N MET A 145 -9.25 12.07 -8.33
CA MET A 145 -8.39 13.26 -8.34
C MET A 145 -7.64 13.45 -7.03
N ALA A 146 -8.34 13.32 -5.89
CA ALA A 146 -7.72 13.42 -4.57
C ALA A 146 -6.65 12.34 -4.37
N ARG A 147 -6.90 11.09 -4.84
CA ARG A 147 -5.93 9.99 -4.77
C ARG A 147 -4.68 10.29 -5.59
N ARG A 148 -4.82 10.90 -6.77
CA ARG A 148 -3.68 11.31 -7.62
C ARG A 148 -2.87 12.44 -6.98
N VAL A 149 -3.49 13.42 -6.32
CA VAL A 149 -2.77 14.43 -5.52
C VAL A 149 -1.98 13.78 -4.38
N ALA A 150 -2.60 12.84 -3.66
CA ALA A 150 -1.94 12.14 -2.56
C ALA A 150 -0.76 11.28 -3.04
N LEU A 151 -0.89 10.61 -4.19
CA LEU A 151 0.20 9.87 -4.81
C LEU A 151 1.33 10.80 -5.26
N ALA A 152 1.01 11.92 -5.91
CA ALA A 152 1.99 12.96 -6.25
C ALA A 152 2.73 13.48 -5.00
N SER A 153 2.02 13.66 -3.88
CA SER A 153 2.62 14.09 -2.61
C SER A 153 3.62 13.07 -2.07
N ALA A 154 3.35 11.77 -2.22
CA ALA A 154 4.28 10.71 -1.83
C ALA A 154 5.55 10.67 -2.70
N LEU A 155 5.48 11.20 -3.93
CA LEU A 155 6.59 11.22 -4.89
C LEU A 155 7.46 12.48 -4.81
N VAL A 156 6.99 13.53 -4.14
CA VAL A 156 7.66 14.84 -4.06
C VAL A 156 9.10 14.73 -3.59
N GLY A 157 9.41 13.86 -2.64
CA GLY A 157 10.74 13.60 -2.13
C GLY A 157 11.70 12.89 -3.09
N LYS A 158 11.24 12.47 -4.27
CA LYS A 158 11.97 11.59 -5.20
C LYS A 158 12.38 10.27 -4.51
N PRO A 159 11.41 9.48 -4.03
CA PRO A 159 11.70 8.24 -3.31
C PRO A 159 12.27 7.17 -4.24
N GLU A 160 13.07 6.26 -3.68
CA GLU A 160 13.52 5.03 -4.31
C GLU A 160 12.57 3.87 -4.01
N LEU A 161 11.83 3.97 -2.88
CA LEU A 161 10.78 3.04 -2.47
C LEU A 161 9.48 3.81 -2.26
N LEU A 162 8.42 3.37 -2.92
CA LEU A 162 7.07 3.87 -2.75
C LEU A 162 6.19 2.79 -2.11
N ILE A 163 5.61 3.09 -0.95
CA ILE A 163 4.66 2.21 -0.27
C ILE A 163 3.26 2.74 -0.49
N LEU A 164 2.38 1.89 -1.05
CA LEU A 164 1.00 2.22 -1.38
C LEU A 164 0.05 1.31 -0.60
N ASP A 165 -0.67 1.88 0.36
CA ASP A 165 -1.67 1.14 1.13
C ASP A 165 -3.04 1.28 0.46
N GLU A 166 -3.54 0.18 -0.15
CA GLU A 166 -4.81 0.09 -0.86
C GLU A 166 -5.01 1.23 -1.90
N PRO A 167 -4.10 1.41 -2.89
CA PRO A 167 -4.09 2.60 -3.75
C PRO A 167 -5.33 2.76 -4.64
N THR A 168 -6.02 1.67 -4.97
CA THR A 168 -7.19 1.63 -5.86
C THR A 168 -8.52 1.51 -5.11
N SER A 169 -8.48 1.37 -3.77
CA SER A 169 -9.68 1.13 -2.96
C SER A 169 -10.74 2.22 -3.12
N GLY A 170 -11.94 1.81 -3.55
CA GLY A 170 -13.11 2.66 -3.70
C GLY A 170 -12.99 3.72 -4.79
N LEU A 171 -12.11 3.53 -5.76
CA LEU A 171 -12.06 4.30 -7.00
C LEU A 171 -13.03 3.71 -8.04
N ASP A 172 -13.45 4.53 -8.99
CA ASP A 172 -14.13 4.07 -10.20
C ASP A 172 -13.15 3.35 -11.13
N PRO A 173 -13.62 2.55 -12.13
CA PRO A 173 -12.75 1.78 -13.00
C PRO A 173 -11.74 2.62 -13.80
N VAL A 174 -12.09 3.84 -14.19
CA VAL A 174 -11.20 4.73 -14.95
C VAL A 174 -10.07 5.20 -14.06
N SER A 175 -10.39 5.74 -12.88
CA SER A 175 -9.41 6.19 -11.89
C SER A 175 -8.52 5.04 -11.40
N THR A 176 -9.06 3.82 -11.25
CA THR A 176 -8.30 2.61 -10.92
C THR A 176 -7.25 2.33 -11.99
N ASN A 177 -7.64 2.34 -13.28
CA ASN A 177 -6.72 2.09 -14.38
C ASN A 177 -5.63 3.17 -14.49
N GLU A 178 -5.97 4.44 -14.25
CA GLU A 178 -4.99 5.54 -14.20
C GLU A 178 -3.94 5.31 -13.12
N VAL A 179 -4.34 4.91 -11.91
CA VAL A 179 -3.41 4.60 -10.81
C VAL A 179 -2.53 3.40 -11.16
N LYS A 180 -3.11 2.32 -11.71
CA LYS A 180 -2.35 1.13 -12.15
C LYS A 180 -1.30 1.49 -13.20
N THR A 181 -1.67 2.27 -14.20
CA THR A 181 -0.76 2.72 -15.26
C THR A 181 0.38 3.56 -14.68
N LEU A 182 0.07 4.45 -13.74
CA LEU A 182 1.06 5.29 -13.08
C LEU A 182 2.05 4.45 -12.26
N VAL A 183 1.57 3.45 -11.50
CA VAL A 183 2.45 2.53 -10.74
C VAL A 183 3.41 1.77 -11.66
N LYS A 184 2.92 1.24 -12.79
CA LYS A 184 3.78 0.58 -13.78
C LYS A 184 4.82 1.53 -14.37
N SER A 185 4.43 2.77 -14.68
CA SER A 185 5.36 3.78 -15.19
C SER A 185 6.46 4.13 -14.18
N LEU A 186 6.13 4.18 -12.88
CA LEU A 186 7.10 4.44 -11.81
C LEU A 186 8.11 3.29 -11.69
N SER A 187 7.66 2.04 -11.76
CA SER A 187 8.55 0.88 -11.74
C SER A 187 9.47 0.86 -12.97
N SER A 188 8.96 1.20 -14.14
CA SER A 188 9.76 1.22 -15.38
C SER A 188 10.93 2.22 -15.35
N VAL A 189 10.88 3.23 -14.48
CA VAL A 189 11.99 4.17 -14.24
C VAL A 189 12.82 3.83 -13.02
N GLY A 190 12.64 2.62 -12.44
CA GLY A 190 13.44 2.06 -11.38
C GLY A 190 12.97 2.36 -9.94
N ILE A 191 11.77 2.93 -9.75
CA ILE A 191 11.18 3.10 -8.42
C ILE A 191 10.62 1.75 -7.97
N THR A 192 11.06 1.28 -6.81
CA THR A 192 10.50 0.08 -6.18
C THR A 192 9.14 0.41 -5.58
N VAL A 193 8.15 -0.46 -5.78
CA VAL A 193 6.81 -0.26 -5.22
C VAL A 193 6.41 -1.44 -4.36
N LEU A 194 6.04 -1.17 -3.11
CA LEU A 194 5.31 -2.12 -2.25
C LEU A 194 3.85 -1.67 -2.18
N THR A 195 2.93 -2.50 -2.67
CA THR A 195 1.50 -2.20 -2.61
C THR A 195 0.74 -3.22 -1.80
N THR A 196 -0.28 -2.78 -1.05
CA THR A 196 -1.28 -3.68 -0.50
C THR A 196 -2.54 -3.63 -1.35
N SER A 197 -3.23 -4.74 -1.47
CA SER A 197 -4.56 -4.80 -2.06
C SER A 197 -5.37 -5.96 -1.48
N HIS A 198 -6.67 -5.78 -1.42
CA HIS A 198 -7.65 -6.85 -1.26
C HIS A 198 -8.34 -7.19 -2.59
N LEU A 199 -8.11 -6.39 -3.64
CA LEU A 199 -8.60 -6.62 -5.00
C LEU A 199 -7.51 -7.36 -5.80
N LEU A 200 -7.70 -8.66 -5.95
CA LEU A 200 -6.69 -9.54 -6.56
C LEU A 200 -6.44 -9.22 -8.03
N ALA A 201 -7.49 -8.83 -8.78
CA ALA A 201 -7.35 -8.42 -10.17
C ALA A 201 -6.44 -7.19 -10.34
N ASP A 202 -6.49 -6.20 -9.40
CA ASP A 202 -5.61 -5.05 -9.46
C ASP A 202 -4.15 -5.46 -9.19
N ALA A 203 -3.93 -6.38 -8.25
CA ALA A 203 -2.59 -6.88 -7.95
C ALA A 203 -2.02 -7.72 -9.11
N GLU A 204 -2.86 -8.55 -9.76
CA GLU A 204 -2.50 -9.34 -10.94
C GLU A 204 -2.02 -8.43 -12.09
N ASP A 205 -2.68 -7.29 -12.26
CA ASP A 205 -2.32 -6.32 -13.30
C ASP A 205 -1.06 -5.51 -12.97
N MET A 206 -0.77 -5.24 -11.70
CA MET A 206 0.30 -4.29 -11.31
C MET A 206 1.60 -4.94 -10.86
N CYS A 207 1.51 -6.12 -10.20
CA CYS A 207 2.64 -6.65 -9.45
C CYS A 207 3.47 -7.63 -10.27
N ASP A 208 4.79 -7.61 -10.05
CA ASP A 208 5.72 -8.62 -10.58
C ASP A 208 5.73 -9.86 -9.69
N ARG A 209 5.66 -9.65 -8.38
CA ARG A 209 5.67 -10.68 -7.35
C ARG A 209 4.71 -10.33 -6.22
N ILE A 210 4.12 -11.34 -5.62
CA ILE A 210 3.15 -11.17 -4.54
C ILE A 210 3.50 -12.06 -3.35
N MET A 211 3.06 -11.61 -2.18
CA MET A 211 2.96 -12.42 -0.97
C MET A 211 1.55 -12.37 -0.43
N ILE A 212 0.99 -13.52 -0.11
CA ILE A 212 -0.32 -13.65 0.52
C ILE A 212 -0.13 -13.85 2.02
N LEU A 213 -0.68 -12.94 2.82
CA LEU A 213 -0.75 -13.07 4.27
C LEU A 213 -2.10 -13.63 4.69
N ASP A 214 -2.06 -14.61 5.60
CA ASP A 214 -3.22 -15.06 6.35
C ASP A 214 -2.87 -15.18 7.83
N ARG A 215 -3.68 -14.56 8.71
CA ARG A 215 -3.54 -14.59 10.17
C ARG A 215 -2.11 -14.33 10.67
N GLY A 216 -1.45 -13.34 10.06
CA GLY A 216 -0.10 -12.90 10.41
C GLY A 216 1.05 -13.75 9.86
N LYS A 217 0.76 -14.75 9.02
CA LYS A 217 1.76 -15.65 8.42
C LYS A 217 1.72 -15.57 6.91
N THR A 218 2.83 -15.91 6.27
CA THR A 218 2.88 -16.13 4.82
C THR A 218 2.11 -17.39 4.46
N ALA A 219 1.03 -17.23 3.69
CA ALA A 219 0.28 -18.35 3.12
C ALA A 219 0.86 -18.80 1.78
N ALA A 220 1.33 -17.85 0.96
CA ALA A 220 2.03 -18.11 -0.29
C ALA A 220 2.86 -16.89 -0.71
N GLU A 221 3.85 -17.14 -1.56
CA GLU A 221 4.65 -16.12 -2.25
C GLU A 221 5.02 -16.65 -3.64
N GLY A 222 5.07 -15.77 -4.63
CA GLY A 222 5.47 -16.15 -5.99
C GLY A 222 5.39 -14.99 -6.99
N ARG A 223 5.96 -15.22 -8.17
CA ARG A 223 5.85 -14.30 -9.30
C ARG A 223 4.47 -14.43 -9.94
N VAL A 224 3.88 -13.29 -10.31
CA VAL A 224 2.53 -13.26 -10.90
C VAL A 224 2.50 -14.00 -12.25
N ASP A 225 3.54 -13.85 -13.07
CA ASP A 225 3.68 -14.51 -14.37
C ASP A 225 3.88 -16.04 -14.30
N GLU A 226 4.29 -16.58 -13.14
CA GLU A 226 4.47 -18.01 -12.89
C GLU A 226 3.22 -18.69 -12.31
N ILE A 227 2.22 -17.89 -11.87
CA ILE A 227 0.95 -18.42 -11.36
C ILE A 227 0.11 -18.93 -12.54
N GLY A 228 0.13 -20.21 -12.82
CA GLY A 228 -0.53 -20.85 -13.97
C GLY A 228 -2.07 -20.82 -13.97
N THR A 229 -2.69 -19.97 -13.13
CA THR A 229 -4.14 -19.76 -13.00
C THR A 229 -4.39 -18.29 -12.59
N SER A 230 -5.67 -17.85 -12.57
CA SER A 230 -5.97 -16.49 -12.06
C SER A 230 -5.53 -16.36 -10.60
N LEU A 231 -5.06 -15.18 -10.24
CA LEU A 231 -4.61 -14.88 -8.88
C LEU A 231 -5.71 -15.12 -7.84
N GLU A 232 -6.98 -14.94 -8.23
CA GLU A 232 -8.14 -15.24 -7.38
C GLU A 232 -8.23 -16.74 -7.01
N LYS A 233 -8.11 -17.63 -7.99
CA LYS A 233 -8.11 -19.09 -7.74
C LYS A 233 -6.91 -19.49 -6.90
N PHE A 234 -5.74 -18.94 -7.19
CA PHE A 234 -4.56 -19.19 -6.40
C PHE A 234 -4.75 -18.75 -4.95
N PHE A 235 -5.26 -17.54 -4.72
CA PHE A 235 -5.55 -16.99 -3.40
C PHE A 235 -6.53 -17.89 -2.62
N LEU A 236 -7.68 -18.26 -3.21
CA LEU A 236 -8.68 -19.11 -2.57
C LEU A 236 -8.08 -20.47 -2.19
N SER A 237 -7.21 -21.05 -3.02
CA SER A 237 -6.51 -22.30 -2.71
C SER A 237 -5.59 -22.22 -1.49
N LYS A 238 -5.09 -21.03 -1.12
CA LYS A 238 -4.13 -20.81 -0.03
C LYS A 238 -4.78 -20.31 1.25
N VAL A 239 -5.80 -19.46 1.14
CA VAL A 239 -6.49 -18.84 2.29
C VAL A 239 -7.76 -19.61 2.67
N GLY A 240 -8.27 -20.43 1.75
CA GLY A 240 -9.51 -21.18 1.87
C GLY A 240 -10.71 -20.44 1.31
N GLU A 241 -11.73 -21.18 0.95
CA GLU A 241 -13.04 -20.66 0.60
C GLU A 241 -13.68 -20.04 1.84
N GLY A 242 -14.39 -18.91 1.65
CA GLY A 242 -15.06 -18.21 2.73
C GLY A 242 -16.04 -19.09 3.52
N ARG A 243 -16.61 -18.58 4.60
CA ARG A 243 -17.59 -19.31 5.39
C ARG A 243 -18.84 -19.59 4.56
N ASP A 244 -19.31 -20.82 4.55
CA ASP A 244 -20.65 -21.16 4.08
C ASP A 244 -21.70 -20.47 4.95
N PHE A 245 -22.41 -19.52 4.38
CA PHE A 245 -23.53 -18.88 5.07
C PHE A 245 -24.76 -19.77 4.94
N LYS A 246 -25.18 -20.38 6.04
CA LYS A 246 -26.48 -21.04 6.10
C LYS A 246 -27.56 -19.98 6.24
N VAL A 247 -28.52 -20.00 5.31
CA VAL A 247 -29.72 -19.15 5.42
C VAL A 247 -30.44 -19.49 6.71
N ALA A 248 -30.74 -18.47 7.52
CA ALA A 248 -31.42 -18.68 8.80
C ALA A 248 -32.80 -19.33 8.58
N PRO A 249 -33.18 -20.38 9.33
CA PRO A 249 -34.41 -21.14 9.12
C PRO A 249 -35.68 -20.29 9.03
N PHE A 250 -35.77 -19.16 9.76
CA PHE A 250 -36.93 -18.27 9.70
C PHE A 250 -37.09 -17.54 8.33
N LEU A 251 -36.03 -17.46 7.54
CA LEU A 251 -36.08 -16.91 6.18
C LEU A 251 -36.52 -17.94 5.13
N LEU A 252 -36.45 -19.24 5.48
CA LEU A 252 -36.81 -20.35 4.60
C LEU A 252 -38.26 -20.79 4.79
N GLY A 253 -38.94 -20.36 5.87
CA GLY A 253 -40.27 -20.79 6.25
C GLY A 253 -41.28 -19.66 6.21
N GLY A 254 -41.88 -19.46 5.07
CA GLY A 254 -43.07 -18.65 4.87
C GLY A 254 -44.08 -19.42 4.06
N GLY A 255 -44.52 -20.56 4.54
CA GLY A 255 -45.54 -21.31 3.89
C GLY A 255 -46.40 -22.11 4.87
N GLN A 256 -47.62 -21.60 5.06
CA GLN A 256 -48.77 -22.25 5.71
C GLN A 256 -48.93 -22.00 7.22
N ALA A 257 -49.57 -20.88 7.53
CA ALA A 257 -50.55 -20.93 8.60
C ALA A 257 -51.90 -21.12 7.93
N SER A 258 -52.43 -22.30 8.09
CA SER A 258 -53.84 -22.67 7.88
C SER A 258 -54.69 -22.15 9.03
#